data_d391c4d681fb7cc112b7e81f38cb8aab
#
_entry.id   d391c4d681fb7cc112b7e81f38cb8aab
#
_cell.length_a   1.000
_cell.length_b   1.000
_cell.length_c   1.000
_cell.angle_alpha   90.00
_cell.angle_beta   90.00
_cell.angle_gamma   90.00
#
_symmetry.space_group_name_H-M   'P 1'
#
loop_
_entity.id
_entity.type
_entity.pdbx_description
1 polymer ?
#
loop_
_entity_poly.entity_id
_entity_poly.type
_entity_poly.pdbx_seq_one_letter_code
_entity_poly.pdbx_strand_id
1 'polypeptide(L)'
;MHLAGFKLRRWRETHDPPLSADQFGARYGLPNPWPSRTVYGWEAKGKIARASVQKRLAELGVCHPADWLEPAPASGYPDPKGPARMSGSDTHSFYDLHTHGFVRVATSTPKVRTADIAYNAAGILETARQAHAQHVDVLLYPELALSSYAIDDLHLQMALLDAVEAQVAAIVEASRDLTPVLVFGAPLRRGGRIYNCALVVARGELLGVVPKSYLPNYREYYEKRWFAHGRDCVGLTIRCGGQEVPFGTDLIFAASNLPGFAFGIEICEDFWAPNPPGTMAALAGAAILLNLSASNIVIGKSDERHLLARASSSRTLCAYAYSASGHGESTTDLAWDGQGMIYELGDLLAESQRFDLEPELSIADVDTQRILSERMRMQTFNDAAEAAGRPEDWYRRVEFDHSAVRGDIGLHRPIRRFPFVPNRADKLDEDCYEAFNIQVDALMRRIQATNPKCLTIG
;
A
#
# COMPACT_ATOMS: atom_id res chain seq x y z
N MET A 1 4.68 -18.18 -31.86
CA MET A 1 4.72 -16.70 -32.02
C MET A 1 5.90 -16.39 -32.95
N HIS A 2 5.77 -15.44 -33.87
CA HIS A 2 6.89 -14.93 -34.69
C HIS A 2 7.45 -13.63 -34.07
N LEU A 3 8.67 -13.27 -34.47
CA LEU A 3 9.40 -12.13 -33.90
C LEU A 3 8.62 -10.82 -34.00
N ALA A 4 7.92 -10.57 -35.10
CA ALA A 4 7.10 -9.38 -35.30
C ALA A 4 5.95 -9.30 -34.28
N GLY A 5 5.24 -10.39 -34.02
CA GLY A 5 4.18 -10.42 -33.02
C GLY A 5 4.71 -10.15 -31.59
N PHE A 6 5.87 -10.69 -31.30
CA PHE A 6 6.58 -10.42 -30.04
C PHE A 6 6.98 -8.94 -29.91
N LYS A 7 7.59 -8.35 -30.93
CA LYS A 7 7.96 -6.91 -30.97
C LYS A 7 6.75 -6.00 -30.86
N LEU A 8 5.65 -6.32 -31.55
CA LEU A 8 4.39 -5.57 -31.49
C LEU A 8 3.83 -5.54 -30.07
N ARG A 9 3.72 -6.71 -29.42
CA ARG A 9 3.25 -6.81 -28.05
C ARG A 9 4.12 -5.98 -27.10
N ARG A 10 5.43 -6.13 -27.19
CA ARG A 10 6.38 -5.38 -26.35
C ARG A 10 6.28 -3.87 -26.59
N TRP A 11 6.25 -3.42 -27.85
CA TRP A 11 6.12 -2.00 -28.18
C TRP A 11 4.85 -1.41 -27.56
N ARG A 12 3.73 -2.11 -27.65
CA ARG A 12 2.45 -1.69 -27.08
C ARG A 12 2.49 -1.62 -25.55
N GLU A 13 3.08 -2.63 -24.90
CA GLU A 13 3.19 -2.72 -23.44
C GLU A 13 4.20 -1.72 -22.85
N THR A 14 5.21 -1.34 -23.63
CA THR A 14 6.20 -0.32 -23.24
C THR A 14 5.84 1.09 -23.72
N HIS A 15 4.70 1.25 -24.40
CA HIS A 15 4.19 2.58 -24.77
C HIS A 15 3.82 3.33 -23.51
N ASP A 16 4.00 4.64 -23.50
CA ASP A 16 3.67 5.49 -22.36
C ASP A 16 2.46 6.40 -22.68
N PRO A 17 1.29 6.21 -22.06
CA PRO A 17 0.94 5.05 -21.22
C PRO A 17 0.80 3.73 -22.01
N PRO A 18 0.94 2.54 -21.37
CA PRO A 18 0.76 1.26 -22.04
C PRO A 18 -0.59 1.13 -22.70
N LEU A 19 -0.61 0.60 -23.92
CA LEU A 19 -1.82 0.49 -24.74
C LEU A 19 -2.39 -0.93 -24.70
N SER A 20 -3.70 -1.06 -24.45
CA SER A 20 -4.42 -2.31 -24.69
C SER A 20 -4.45 -2.63 -26.19
N ALA A 21 -4.73 -3.91 -26.56
CA ALA A 21 -4.86 -4.29 -27.97
C ALA A 21 -5.98 -3.52 -28.70
N ASP A 22 -7.06 -3.17 -27.98
CA ASP A 22 -8.16 -2.32 -28.51
C ASP A 22 -7.71 -0.88 -28.74
N GLN A 23 -7.06 -0.28 -27.75
CA GLN A 23 -6.54 1.09 -27.86
C GLN A 23 -5.51 1.21 -28.99
N PHE A 24 -4.61 0.24 -29.12
CA PHE A 24 -3.64 0.21 -30.19
C PHE A 24 -4.33 0.09 -31.55
N GLY A 25 -5.26 -0.84 -31.71
CA GLY A 25 -6.00 -1.06 -32.94
C GLY A 25 -6.83 0.16 -33.35
N ALA A 26 -7.49 0.81 -32.40
CA ALA A 26 -8.25 2.04 -32.63
C ALA A 26 -7.36 3.22 -33.03
N ARG A 27 -6.22 3.40 -32.36
CA ARG A 27 -5.34 4.56 -32.54
C ARG A 27 -4.48 4.48 -33.81
N TYR A 28 -3.94 3.29 -34.12
CA TYR A 28 -2.93 3.15 -35.17
C TYR A 28 -3.44 2.42 -36.43
N GLY A 29 -4.63 1.82 -36.37
CA GLY A 29 -5.25 1.15 -37.50
C GLY A 29 -5.96 2.05 -38.51
N LEU A 30 -5.90 3.37 -38.37
CA LEU A 30 -6.56 4.34 -39.24
C LEU A 30 -6.04 4.23 -40.71
N PRO A 31 -6.93 4.41 -41.71
CA PRO A 31 -8.34 4.79 -41.62
C PRO A 31 -9.30 3.66 -41.21
N ASN A 32 -8.85 2.42 -41.14
CA ASN A 32 -9.65 1.26 -40.74
C ASN A 32 -9.09 0.69 -39.42
N PRO A 33 -9.71 0.98 -38.26
CA PRO A 33 -9.27 0.46 -36.95
C PRO A 33 -9.14 -1.07 -36.94
N TRP A 34 -8.08 -1.57 -36.28
CA TRP A 34 -7.87 -3.01 -36.16
C TRP A 34 -8.55 -3.54 -34.88
N PRO A 35 -9.47 -4.50 -34.96
CA PRO A 35 -10.07 -5.12 -33.78
C PRO A 35 -9.01 -5.76 -32.87
N SER A 36 -9.20 -5.74 -31.55
CA SER A 36 -8.29 -6.34 -30.57
C SER A 36 -7.99 -7.81 -30.86
N ARG A 37 -9.01 -8.57 -31.30
CA ARG A 37 -8.86 -9.97 -31.74
C ARG A 37 -7.84 -10.13 -32.87
N THR A 38 -7.75 -9.16 -33.75
CA THR A 38 -6.78 -9.16 -34.86
C THR A 38 -5.38 -8.85 -34.35
N VAL A 39 -5.22 -7.82 -33.52
CA VAL A 39 -3.94 -7.47 -32.87
C VAL A 39 -3.43 -8.64 -32.04
N TYR A 40 -4.28 -9.22 -31.20
CA TYR A 40 -3.95 -10.42 -30.42
C TYR A 40 -3.58 -11.62 -31.29
N GLY A 41 -4.23 -11.78 -32.46
CA GLY A 41 -3.88 -12.81 -33.42
C GLY A 41 -2.44 -12.68 -33.93
N TRP A 42 -1.95 -11.49 -34.14
CA TRP A 42 -0.56 -11.23 -34.53
C TRP A 42 0.41 -11.46 -33.36
N GLU A 43 0.06 -11.00 -32.15
CA GLU A 43 0.91 -11.10 -30.97
C GLU A 43 1.10 -12.54 -30.45
N ALA A 44 0.00 -13.27 -30.32
CA ALA A 44 0.00 -14.56 -29.61
C ALA A 44 -0.23 -15.80 -30.49
N LYS A 45 -1.00 -15.66 -31.56
CA LYS A 45 -1.44 -16.80 -32.39
C LYS A 45 -0.60 -17.06 -33.65
N GLY A 46 0.49 -16.34 -33.83
CA GLY A 46 1.39 -16.52 -34.98
C GLY A 46 0.75 -16.15 -36.31
N LYS A 47 -0.31 -15.35 -36.36
CA LYS A 47 -0.89 -14.89 -37.62
C LYS A 47 -0.02 -13.80 -38.24
N ILE A 48 0.20 -13.87 -39.52
CA ILE A 48 0.98 -12.89 -40.28
C ILE A 48 0.03 -11.76 -40.72
N ALA A 49 0.42 -10.53 -40.50
CA ALA A 49 -0.32 -9.35 -40.92
C ALA A 49 -0.21 -9.16 -42.45
N ARG A 50 -1.21 -8.53 -43.08
CA ARG A 50 -1.16 -8.17 -44.51
C ARG A 50 -0.04 -7.15 -44.78
N ALA A 51 0.51 -7.14 -45.98
CA ALA A 51 1.64 -6.29 -46.36
C ALA A 51 1.44 -4.79 -46.05
N SER A 52 0.23 -4.27 -46.24
CA SER A 52 -0.11 -2.87 -45.90
C SER A 52 0.00 -2.57 -44.40
N VAL A 53 -0.36 -3.56 -43.57
CA VAL A 53 -0.24 -3.48 -42.11
C VAL A 53 1.22 -3.60 -41.66
N GLN A 54 1.96 -4.52 -42.27
CA GLN A 54 3.40 -4.69 -42.03
C GLN A 54 4.15 -3.38 -42.31
N LYS A 55 3.84 -2.73 -43.46
CA LYS A 55 4.41 -1.44 -43.84
C LYS A 55 4.08 -0.37 -42.78
N ARG A 56 2.82 -0.31 -42.34
CA ARG A 56 2.39 0.67 -41.32
C ARG A 56 3.08 0.46 -39.97
N LEU A 57 3.26 -0.78 -39.55
CA LEU A 57 3.99 -1.12 -38.31
C LEU A 57 5.49 -0.80 -38.42
N ALA A 58 6.08 -0.92 -39.60
CA ALA A 58 7.45 -0.49 -39.84
C ALA A 58 7.61 1.03 -39.80
N GLU A 59 6.66 1.78 -40.38
CA GLU A 59 6.62 3.24 -40.30
C GLU A 59 6.50 3.75 -38.85
N LEU A 60 5.81 3.00 -37.99
CA LEU A 60 5.70 3.28 -36.56
C LEU A 60 6.91 2.84 -35.73
N GLY A 61 7.92 2.23 -36.37
CA GLY A 61 9.12 1.71 -35.69
C GLY A 61 8.85 0.50 -34.78
N VAL A 62 7.74 -0.20 -35.01
CA VAL A 62 7.32 -1.36 -34.16
C VAL A 62 8.09 -2.63 -34.51
N CYS A 63 8.10 -2.99 -35.81
CA CYS A 63 8.78 -4.17 -36.33
C CYS A 63 9.06 -4.04 -37.83
N HIS A 64 10.14 -4.69 -38.28
CA HIS A 64 10.47 -4.77 -39.74
C HIS A 64 9.65 -5.88 -40.43
N PRO A 65 9.30 -5.74 -41.73
CA PRO A 65 8.59 -6.80 -42.46
C PRO A 65 9.24 -8.19 -42.38
N ALA A 66 10.57 -8.26 -42.33
CA ALA A 66 11.30 -9.53 -42.20
C ALA A 66 11.04 -10.24 -40.87
N ASP A 67 10.73 -9.54 -39.81
CA ASP A 67 10.45 -10.07 -38.44
C ASP A 67 9.22 -11.02 -38.45
N TRP A 68 8.36 -10.97 -39.46
CA TRP A 68 7.19 -11.84 -39.61
C TRP A 68 7.53 -13.28 -39.99
N LEU A 69 8.73 -13.48 -40.53
CA LEU A 69 9.23 -14.79 -40.96
C LEU A 69 10.17 -15.43 -39.94
N GLU A 70 10.62 -14.66 -38.96
CA GLU A 70 11.51 -15.14 -37.90
C GLU A 70 10.74 -15.65 -36.68
N PRO A 71 11.16 -16.75 -36.04
CA PRO A 71 10.61 -17.22 -34.79
C PRO A 71 10.93 -16.22 -33.66
N ALA A 72 10.00 -16.06 -32.71
CA ALA A 72 10.29 -15.30 -31.50
C ALA A 72 11.39 -15.99 -30.66
N PRO A 73 12.24 -15.24 -29.97
CA PRO A 73 13.28 -15.82 -29.12
C PRO A 73 12.68 -16.76 -28.08
N ALA A 74 13.28 -17.91 -27.87
CA ALA A 74 12.81 -18.94 -26.95
C ALA A 74 12.86 -18.48 -25.45
N SER A 75 13.70 -17.52 -25.13
CA SER A 75 13.95 -17.01 -23.77
C SER A 75 13.38 -15.61 -23.49
N GLY A 76 12.45 -15.13 -24.32
CA GLY A 76 12.11 -13.72 -24.27
C GLY A 76 13.21 -12.85 -24.92
N TYR A 77 12.97 -11.56 -25.03
CA TYR A 77 13.99 -10.65 -25.55
C TYR A 77 15.22 -10.69 -24.63
N PRO A 78 16.43 -10.72 -25.17
CA PRO A 78 17.58 -10.36 -24.35
C PRO A 78 17.27 -8.95 -23.83
N ASP A 79 17.19 -8.81 -22.52
CA ASP A 79 17.09 -7.53 -21.86
C ASP A 79 18.07 -6.58 -22.57
N PRO A 80 17.68 -5.35 -22.99
CA PRO A 80 18.66 -4.42 -23.53
C PRO A 80 19.66 -4.18 -22.41
N LYS A 81 20.68 -5.04 -22.36
CA LYS A 81 21.77 -5.12 -21.38
C LYS A 81 21.49 -4.32 -20.09
N GLY A 82 20.47 -4.69 -19.35
CA GLY A 82 20.49 -4.56 -17.93
C GLY A 82 21.73 -5.31 -17.47
N PRO A 83 22.46 -4.88 -16.45
CA PRO A 83 23.66 -5.54 -16.00
C PRO A 83 23.35 -7.01 -15.85
N ALA A 84 24.19 -7.87 -16.48
CA ALA A 84 24.02 -9.32 -16.42
C ALA A 84 23.72 -9.68 -14.96
N ARG A 85 22.63 -10.41 -14.70
CA ARG A 85 22.36 -10.93 -13.36
C ARG A 85 23.61 -11.69 -12.95
N MET A 86 24.42 -11.09 -12.07
CA MET A 86 25.59 -11.73 -11.53
C MET A 86 25.11 -12.90 -10.70
N SER A 87 25.33 -14.09 -11.19
CA SER A 87 25.13 -15.32 -10.44
C SER A 87 26.20 -15.38 -9.35
N GLY A 88 25.79 -15.26 -8.11
CA GLY A 88 26.66 -15.49 -6.94
C GLY A 88 26.97 -14.21 -6.15
N SER A 89 26.50 -14.14 -4.95
CA SER A 89 26.97 -13.51 -3.70
C SER A 89 27.53 -12.07 -3.66
N ASP A 90 27.65 -11.33 -4.75
CA ASP A 90 28.09 -9.92 -4.76
C ASP A 90 27.09 -9.06 -5.54
N THR A 91 25.82 -9.02 -5.07
CA THR A 91 24.91 -7.96 -5.51
C THR A 91 25.42 -6.63 -4.95
N HIS A 92 25.77 -5.69 -5.84
CA HIS A 92 26.19 -4.36 -5.45
C HIS A 92 25.11 -3.76 -4.53
N SER A 93 25.51 -3.19 -3.39
CA SER A 93 24.61 -2.61 -2.38
C SER A 93 23.60 -1.58 -2.94
N PHE A 94 23.87 -1.03 -4.13
CA PHE A 94 22.96 -0.15 -4.84
C PHE A 94 21.61 -0.82 -5.18
N TYR A 95 21.56 -2.13 -5.40
CA TYR A 95 20.32 -2.85 -5.70
C TYR A 95 19.59 -3.34 -4.46
N ASP A 96 20.17 -3.17 -3.27
CA ASP A 96 19.50 -3.46 -2.00
C ASP A 96 18.64 -2.25 -1.60
N LEU A 97 17.31 -2.41 -1.78
CA LEU A 97 16.36 -1.33 -1.53
C LEU A 97 16.40 -0.80 -0.08
N HIS A 98 16.68 -1.66 0.90
CA HIS A 98 16.79 -1.27 2.31
C HIS A 98 17.99 -0.36 2.59
N THR A 99 19.05 -0.45 1.76
CA THR A 99 20.20 0.48 1.84
C THR A 99 19.79 1.92 1.49
N HIS A 100 18.76 2.08 0.69
CA HIS A 100 18.18 3.38 0.31
C HIS A 100 17.02 3.81 1.22
N GLY A 101 16.76 3.06 2.29
CA GLY A 101 15.69 3.37 3.25
C GLY A 101 14.29 3.04 2.75
N PHE A 102 14.14 2.18 1.75
CA PHE A 102 12.84 1.65 1.38
C PHE A 102 12.39 0.57 2.36
N VAL A 103 11.10 0.53 2.61
CA VAL A 103 10.40 -0.50 3.38
C VAL A 103 9.25 -1.03 2.54
N ARG A 104 9.20 -2.35 2.34
CA ARG A 104 8.14 -2.99 1.54
C ARG A 104 6.91 -3.23 2.38
N VAL A 105 5.88 -2.45 2.14
CA VAL A 105 4.58 -2.52 2.82
C VAL A 105 3.58 -3.24 1.95
N ALA A 106 2.78 -4.12 2.55
CA ALA A 106 1.67 -4.76 1.86
C ALA A 106 0.38 -4.69 2.66
N THR A 107 -0.74 -4.65 1.95
CA THR A 107 -2.08 -4.87 2.50
C THR A 107 -2.68 -6.16 1.95
N SER A 108 -3.43 -6.87 2.79
CA SER A 108 -4.12 -8.11 2.44
C SER A 108 -5.52 -8.10 3.00
N THR A 109 -6.47 -8.63 2.22
CA THR A 109 -7.86 -8.84 2.66
C THR A 109 -8.21 -10.31 2.40
N PRO A 110 -7.73 -11.25 3.25
CA PRO A 110 -8.06 -12.66 3.06
C PRO A 110 -9.56 -12.90 3.17
N LYS A 111 -10.06 -13.93 2.49
CA LYS A 111 -11.44 -14.38 2.68
C LYS A 111 -11.64 -14.82 4.12
N VAL A 112 -12.72 -14.38 4.74
CA VAL A 112 -13.08 -14.79 6.10
C VAL A 112 -14.31 -15.66 6.11
N ARG A 113 -14.51 -16.40 7.21
CA ARG A 113 -15.77 -17.03 7.57
C ARG A 113 -16.21 -16.48 8.91
N THR A 114 -17.45 -16.09 8.99
CA THR A 114 -18.07 -15.50 10.17
C THR A 114 -17.84 -16.39 11.40
N ALA A 115 -17.11 -15.88 12.40
CA ALA A 115 -16.77 -16.56 13.65
C ALA A 115 -16.02 -17.92 13.52
N ASP A 116 -15.47 -18.25 12.35
CA ASP A 116 -14.61 -19.42 12.14
C ASP A 116 -13.14 -19.05 12.32
N ILE A 117 -12.73 -19.01 13.58
CA ILE A 117 -11.39 -18.50 13.97
C ILE A 117 -10.26 -19.31 13.33
N ALA A 118 -10.43 -20.65 13.24
CA ALA A 118 -9.41 -21.52 12.66
C ALA A 118 -9.25 -21.31 11.15
N TYR A 119 -10.37 -21.16 10.43
CA TYR A 119 -10.33 -20.84 8.99
C TYR A 119 -9.69 -19.49 8.73
N ASN A 120 -10.05 -18.46 9.51
CA ASN A 120 -9.53 -17.13 9.36
C ASN A 120 -8.02 -17.06 9.68
N ALA A 121 -7.57 -17.77 10.72
CA ALA A 121 -6.14 -17.90 11.03
C ALA A 121 -5.36 -18.56 9.89
N ALA A 122 -5.91 -19.60 9.27
CA ALA A 122 -5.29 -20.25 8.12
C ALA A 122 -5.16 -19.30 6.92
N GLY A 123 -6.18 -18.46 6.66
CA GLY A 123 -6.16 -17.42 5.62
C GLY A 123 -5.10 -16.34 5.88
N ILE A 124 -4.98 -15.89 7.14
CA ILE A 124 -3.91 -14.96 7.56
C ILE A 124 -2.53 -15.57 7.29
N LEU A 125 -2.30 -16.82 7.69
CA LEU A 125 -1.01 -17.49 7.49
C LEU A 125 -0.71 -17.79 6.03
N GLU A 126 -1.70 -18.08 5.21
CA GLU A 126 -1.51 -18.28 3.76
C GLU A 126 -1.03 -17.00 3.08
N THR A 127 -1.69 -15.88 3.32
CA THR A 127 -1.29 -14.59 2.75
C THR A 127 0.03 -14.09 3.36
N ALA A 128 0.35 -14.45 4.61
CA ALA A 128 1.65 -14.17 5.22
C ALA A 128 2.80 -14.92 4.50
N ARG A 129 2.58 -16.17 4.07
CA ARG A 129 3.55 -16.91 3.25
C ARG A 129 3.72 -16.31 1.85
N GLN A 130 2.64 -15.84 1.24
CA GLN A 130 2.70 -15.11 -0.03
C GLN A 130 3.51 -13.81 0.10
N ALA A 131 3.30 -13.07 1.18
CA ALA A 131 4.05 -11.85 1.49
C ALA A 131 5.53 -12.14 1.76
N HIS A 132 5.83 -13.23 2.49
CA HIS A 132 7.20 -13.70 2.70
C HIS A 132 7.91 -14.01 1.36
N ALA A 133 7.23 -14.70 0.45
CA ALA A 133 7.77 -15.02 -0.88
C ALA A 133 8.02 -13.78 -1.75
N GLN A 134 7.35 -12.65 -1.46
CA GLN A 134 7.51 -11.36 -2.12
C GLN A 134 8.38 -10.37 -1.32
N HIS A 135 9.06 -10.86 -0.27
CA HIS A 135 9.99 -10.09 0.55
C HIS A 135 9.35 -8.86 1.22
N VAL A 136 8.10 -8.99 1.64
CA VAL A 136 7.38 -7.93 2.36
C VAL A 136 7.98 -7.74 3.74
N ASP A 137 8.13 -6.49 4.19
CA ASP A 137 8.63 -6.15 5.53
C ASP A 137 7.50 -6.05 6.55
N VAL A 138 6.35 -5.49 6.16
CA VAL A 138 5.14 -5.42 7.00
C VAL A 138 3.88 -5.71 6.21
N LEU A 139 3.03 -6.58 6.75
CA LEU A 139 1.77 -6.98 6.15
C LEU A 139 0.60 -6.59 7.05
N LEU A 140 -0.29 -5.76 6.50
CA LEU A 140 -1.47 -5.24 7.17
C LEU A 140 -2.73 -6.01 6.76
N TYR A 141 -3.49 -6.43 7.75
CA TYR A 141 -4.80 -7.08 7.61
C TYR A 141 -5.94 -6.18 8.07
N PRO A 142 -7.21 -6.52 7.75
CA PRO A 142 -8.37 -5.79 8.24
C PRO A 142 -8.58 -5.88 9.76
N GLU A 143 -9.39 -4.97 10.25
CA GLU A 143 -9.93 -4.99 11.61
C GLU A 143 -10.67 -6.29 11.90
N LEU A 144 -10.43 -6.89 13.08
CA LEU A 144 -11.04 -8.15 13.53
C LEU A 144 -10.93 -9.31 12.50
N ALA A 145 -9.91 -9.29 11.64
CA ALA A 145 -9.74 -10.28 10.58
C ALA A 145 -9.71 -11.73 11.10
N LEU A 146 -9.31 -11.95 12.37
CA LEU A 146 -9.26 -13.28 12.97
C LEU A 146 -10.66 -13.80 13.35
N SER A 147 -11.58 -12.93 13.80
CA SER A 147 -12.94 -13.33 14.22
C SER A 147 -14.02 -13.05 13.18
N SER A 148 -13.74 -12.24 12.17
CA SER A 148 -14.64 -11.37 11.42
C SER A 148 -15.25 -10.26 12.28
N TYR A 149 -15.66 -9.16 11.61
CA TYR A 149 -16.19 -7.97 12.27
C TYR A 149 -17.67 -8.11 12.60
N ALA A 150 -18.49 -8.52 11.62
CA ALA A 150 -19.94 -8.52 11.72
C ALA A 150 -20.46 -9.84 12.34
N ILE A 151 -20.20 -10.03 13.63
CA ILE A 151 -20.58 -11.23 14.38
C ILE A 151 -21.42 -10.92 15.63
N ASP A 152 -21.82 -9.67 15.79
CA ASP A 152 -22.74 -9.22 16.85
C ASP A 152 -22.35 -9.70 18.26
N ASP A 153 -23.32 -10.20 19.02
CA ASP A 153 -23.13 -10.68 20.39
C ASP A 153 -22.23 -11.92 20.50
N LEU A 154 -21.80 -12.52 19.39
CA LEU A 154 -20.79 -13.58 19.41
C LEU A 154 -19.45 -13.08 19.96
N HIS A 155 -19.13 -11.79 19.84
CA HIS A 155 -17.97 -11.18 20.52
C HIS A 155 -17.96 -11.39 22.04
N LEU A 156 -19.11 -11.59 22.67
CA LEU A 156 -19.26 -11.82 24.10
C LEU A 156 -19.14 -13.31 24.49
N GLN A 157 -19.02 -14.21 23.53
CA GLN A 157 -18.95 -15.64 23.80
C GLN A 157 -17.54 -16.08 24.23
N MET A 158 -17.46 -16.70 25.42
CA MET A 158 -16.17 -17.16 25.97
C MET A 158 -15.49 -18.15 25.04
N ALA A 159 -16.23 -19.07 24.43
CA ALA A 159 -15.68 -20.06 23.51
C ALA A 159 -15.02 -19.42 22.28
N LEU A 160 -15.57 -18.32 21.75
CA LEU A 160 -14.99 -17.56 20.65
C LEU A 160 -13.68 -16.89 21.11
N LEU A 161 -13.69 -16.24 22.27
CA LEU A 161 -12.51 -15.55 22.82
C LEU A 161 -11.38 -16.53 23.18
N ASP A 162 -11.71 -17.72 23.68
CA ASP A 162 -10.74 -18.79 23.94
C ASP A 162 -10.12 -19.32 22.63
N ALA A 163 -10.94 -19.49 21.59
CA ALA A 163 -10.46 -19.87 20.26
C ALA A 163 -9.55 -18.78 19.64
N VAL A 164 -9.87 -17.50 19.82
CA VAL A 164 -9.02 -16.38 19.40
C VAL A 164 -7.66 -16.45 20.08
N GLU A 165 -7.60 -16.59 21.39
CA GLU A 165 -6.33 -16.68 22.13
C GLU A 165 -5.47 -17.89 21.67
N ALA A 166 -6.11 -19.04 21.43
CA ALA A 166 -5.43 -20.23 20.92
C ALA A 166 -4.85 -20.00 19.51
N GLN A 167 -5.62 -19.36 18.62
CA GLN A 167 -5.14 -19.10 17.26
C GLN A 167 -4.11 -17.97 17.20
N VAL A 168 -4.17 -16.98 18.07
CA VAL A 168 -3.09 -15.99 18.23
C VAL A 168 -1.77 -16.70 18.55
N ALA A 169 -1.76 -17.63 19.53
CA ALA A 169 -0.56 -18.40 19.86
C ALA A 169 -0.05 -19.23 18.66
N ALA A 170 -0.96 -19.82 17.87
CA ALA A 170 -0.60 -20.57 16.66
C ALA A 170 -0.01 -19.67 15.57
N ILE A 171 -0.57 -18.48 15.34
CA ILE A 171 -0.06 -17.49 14.38
C ILE A 171 1.33 -17.00 14.81
N VAL A 172 1.52 -16.69 16.11
CA VAL A 172 2.82 -16.30 16.68
C VAL A 172 3.86 -17.37 16.38
N GLU A 173 3.59 -18.63 16.70
CA GLU A 173 4.52 -19.73 16.45
C GLU A 173 4.81 -19.91 14.95
N ALA A 174 3.78 -19.87 14.10
CA ALA A 174 3.93 -20.01 12.65
C ALA A 174 4.68 -18.84 11.98
N SER A 175 4.74 -17.69 12.64
CA SER A 175 5.47 -16.51 12.14
C SER A 175 6.99 -16.62 12.29
N ARG A 176 7.50 -17.62 12.99
CA ARG A 176 8.92 -17.78 13.35
C ARG A 176 9.87 -17.72 12.15
N ASP A 177 9.46 -18.34 11.05
CA ASP A 177 10.23 -18.40 9.81
C ASP A 177 9.75 -17.42 8.72
N LEU A 178 8.84 -16.51 9.07
CA LEU A 178 8.31 -15.51 8.14
C LEU A 178 9.06 -14.18 8.27
N THR A 179 9.33 -13.54 7.13
CA THR A 179 9.96 -12.23 7.07
C THR A 179 9.03 -11.10 7.54
N PRO A 180 7.76 -11.01 7.05
CA PRO A 180 6.95 -9.86 7.35
C PRO A 180 6.54 -9.78 8.82
N VAL A 181 6.53 -8.57 9.34
CA VAL A 181 5.77 -8.24 10.55
C VAL A 181 4.29 -8.32 10.19
N LEU A 182 3.53 -9.13 10.92
CA LEU A 182 2.10 -9.31 10.71
C LEU A 182 1.31 -8.39 11.63
N VAL A 183 0.40 -7.58 11.05
CA VAL A 183 -0.46 -6.68 11.81
C VAL A 183 -1.91 -7.01 11.51
N PHE A 184 -2.60 -7.69 12.42
CA PHE A 184 -3.96 -8.19 12.22
C PHE A 184 -4.89 -7.91 13.40
N GLY A 185 -6.20 -7.85 13.12
CA GLY A 185 -7.24 -7.52 14.09
C GLY A 185 -7.80 -8.74 14.82
N ALA A 186 -8.00 -8.63 16.15
CA ALA A 186 -8.72 -9.62 16.94
C ALA A 186 -9.35 -9.01 18.20
N PRO A 187 -10.48 -9.58 18.72
CA PRO A 187 -11.05 -9.20 20.01
C PRO A 187 -10.24 -9.84 21.15
N LEU A 188 -9.82 -9.06 22.14
CA LEU A 188 -9.05 -9.56 23.28
C LEU A 188 -9.67 -9.14 24.61
N ARG A 189 -9.57 -10.05 25.60
CA ARG A 189 -10.04 -9.81 26.99
C ARG A 189 -8.92 -9.20 27.83
N ARG A 190 -9.24 -8.16 28.60
CA ARG A 190 -8.37 -7.61 29.62
C ARG A 190 -9.19 -7.02 30.78
N GLY A 191 -8.92 -7.44 32.01
CA GLY A 191 -9.54 -6.86 33.22
C GLY A 191 -11.08 -6.86 33.21
N GLY A 192 -11.71 -7.94 32.74
CA GLY A 192 -13.18 -8.06 32.64
C GLY A 192 -13.82 -7.25 31.51
N ARG A 193 -13.03 -6.75 30.56
CA ARG A 193 -13.48 -6.02 29.37
C ARG A 193 -12.96 -6.70 28.11
N ILE A 194 -13.66 -6.46 27.00
CA ILE A 194 -13.22 -6.89 25.66
C ILE A 194 -12.80 -5.64 24.90
N TYR A 195 -11.71 -5.74 24.16
CA TYR A 195 -11.18 -4.65 23.33
C TYR A 195 -11.06 -5.15 21.88
N ASN A 196 -11.39 -4.29 20.95
CA ASN A 196 -11.06 -4.45 19.54
C ASN A 196 -9.60 -4.05 19.37
N CYS A 197 -8.74 -4.98 18.99
CA CYS A 197 -7.30 -4.83 19.04
C CYS A 197 -6.62 -5.12 17.72
N ALA A 198 -5.53 -4.42 17.46
CA ALA A 198 -4.52 -4.80 16.49
C ALA A 198 -3.35 -5.49 17.23
N LEU A 199 -2.96 -6.65 16.74
CA LEU A 199 -1.83 -7.42 17.24
C LEU A 199 -0.65 -7.28 16.26
N VAL A 200 0.55 -7.12 16.82
CA VAL A 200 1.79 -7.01 16.05
C VAL A 200 2.65 -8.22 16.34
N VAL A 201 2.87 -9.05 15.34
CA VAL A 201 3.59 -10.31 15.46
C VAL A 201 4.78 -10.34 14.52
N ALA A 202 5.94 -10.73 15.01
CA ALA A 202 7.14 -10.91 14.20
C ALA A 202 7.96 -12.10 14.73
N ARG A 203 8.35 -12.98 13.83
CA ARG A 203 9.35 -14.03 14.07
C ARG A 203 9.14 -14.87 15.35
N GLY A 204 7.92 -15.25 15.63
CA GLY A 204 7.58 -16.06 16.82
C GLY A 204 7.37 -15.25 18.09
N GLU A 205 7.30 -13.93 17.98
CA GLU A 205 7.05 -13.04 19.10
C GLU A 205 5.80 -12.17 18.86
N LEU A 206 4.97 -12.03 19.87
CA LEU A 206 3.94 -11.00 19.93
C LEU A 206 4.60 -9.74 20.50
N LEU A 207 4.82 -8.74 19.64
CA LEU A 207 5.54 -7.52 20.00
C LEU A 207 4.69 -6.59 20.88
N GLY A 208 3.39 -6.54 20.63
CA GLY A 208 2.47 -5.69 21.37
C GLY A 208 1.06 -5.68 20.80
N VAL A 209 0.17 -5.01 21.52
CA VAL A 209 -1.27 -4.94 21.20
C VAL A 209 -1.77 -3.51 21.31
N VAL A 210 -2.40 -3.01 20.26
CA VAL A 210 -2.99 -1.66 20.20
C VAL A 210 -4.51 -1.79 20.23
N PRO A 211 -5.20 -1.30 21.27
CA PRO A 211 -6.66 -1.27 21.32
C PRO A 211 -7.21 -0.07 20.56
N LYS A 212 -8.38 -0.24 19.92
CA LYS A 212 -9.11 0.83 19.20
C LYS A 212 -9.46 1.98 20.13
N SER A 213 -9.15 3.21 19.72
CA SER A 213 -9.37 4.42 20.52
C SER A 213 -10.82 4.90 20.47
N TYR A 214 -11.39 4.97 19.27
CA TYR A 214 -12.75 5.46 19.03
C TYR A 214 -13.66 4.32 18.58
N LEU A 215 -14.77 4.13 19.26
CA LEU A 215 -15.76 3.10 18.96
C LEU A 215 -16.98 3.76 18.30
N PRO A 216 -17.27 3.45 17.02
CA PRO A 216 -18.47 3.97 16.37
C PRO A 216 -19.72 3.42 17.06
N ASN A 217 -20.68 4.32 17.34
CA ASN A 217 -21.94 3.99 17.99
C ASN A 217 -23.04 4.89 17.46
N TYR A 218 -23.21 4.87 16.16
CA TYR A 218 -24.16 5.67 15.39
C TYR A 218 -24.51 4.92 14.08
N ARG A 219 -25.65 5.25 13.50
CA ARG A 219 -26.18 4.62 12.29
C ARG A 219 -26.17 3.09 12.44
N GLU A 220 -25.52 2.38 11.54
CA GLU A 220 -25.35 0.92 11.51
C GLU A 220 -24.31 0.36 12.50
N TYR A 221 -23.60 1.22 13.24
CA TYR A 221 -22.56 0.80 14.17
C TYR A 221 -22.99 0.92 15.63
N TYR A 222 -22.67 -0.09 16.43
CA TYR A 222 -22.94 -0.15 17.88
C TYR A 222 -21.84 -0.87 18.67
N GLU A 223 -20.58 -0.59 18.35
CA GLU A 223 -19.41 -1.24 18.96
C GLU A 223 -19.31 -1.06 20.47
N LYS A 224 -19.88 0.00 21.04
CA LYS A 224 -19.90 0.20 22.49
C LYS A 224 -20.72 -0.87 23.24
N ARG A 225 -21.52 -1.67 22.53
CA ARG A 225 -22.23 -2.82 23.09
C ARG A 225 -21.25 -3.92 23.50
N TRP A 226 -20.14 -4.08 22.77
CA TRP A 226 -19.22 -5.19 22.94
C TRP A 226 -17.86 -4.77 23.47
N PHE A 227 -17.35 -3.64 23.01
CA PHE A 227 -15.96 -3.23 23.25
C PHE A 227 -15.84 -2.04 24.19
N ALA A 228 -14.76 -2.07 24.98
CA ALA A 228 -14.25 -0.90 25.70
C ALA A 228 -13.30 -0.11 24.78
N HIS A 229 -13.33 1.23 24.91
CA HIS A 229 -12.40 2.09 24.18
C HIS A 229 -10.96 1.97 24.74
N GLY A 230 -9.98 2.11 23.85
CA GLY A 230 -8.56 2.00 24.20
C GLY A 230 -7.91 3.30 24.67
N ARG A 231 -8.55 4.45 24.56
CA ARG A 231 -7.96 5.78 24.81
C ARG A 231 -7.26 5.93 26.17
N ASP A 232 -7.78 5.27 27.19
CA ASP A 232 -7.21 5.32 28.55
C ASP A 232 -6.19 4.19 28.80
N CYS A 233 -5.91 3.37 27.77
CA CYS A 233 -4.97 2.27 27.87
C CYS A 233 -3.57 2.77 27.49
N VAL A 234 -2.90 3.44 28.42
CA VAL A 234 -1.54 3.98 28.29
C VAL A 234 -0.66 3.33 29.34
N GLY A 235 0.55 2.91 28.98
CA GLY A 235 1.51 2.30 29.90
C GLY A 235 1.12 0.90 30.41
N LEU A 236 0.14 0.24 29.79
CA LEU A 236 -0.38 -1.05 30.24
C LEU A 236 0.29 -2.23 29.55
N THR A 237 0.08 -3.44 30.12
CA THR A 237 0.44 -4.74 29.51
C THR A 237 -0.79 -5.64 29.40
N ILE A 238 -0.69 -6.67 28.56
CA ILE A 238 -1.69 -7.72 28.40
C ILE A 238 -0.98 -9.08 28.29
N ARG A 239 -1.61 -10.10 28.83
CA ARG A 239 -1.19 -11.48 28.60
C ARG A 239 -1.98 -12.04 27.43
N CYS A 240 -1.31 -12.40 26.34
CA CYS A 240 -1.91 -12.95 25.14
C CYS A 240 -0.91 -13.87 24.43
N GLY A 241 -1.38 -14.95 23.82
CA GLY A 241 -0.50 -15.90 23.12
C GLY A 241 0.58 -16.53 24.01
N GLY A 242 0.34 -16.62 25.31
CA GLY A 242 1.31 -17.12 26.29
C GLY A 242 2.39 -16.12 26.73
N GLN A 243 2.39 -14.91 26.18
CA GLN A 243 3.37 -13.83 26.43
C GLN A 243 2.69 -12.67 27.18
N GLU A 244 3.49 -11.91 27.95
CA GLU A 244 3.07 -10.64 28.52
C GLU A 244 3.73 -9.51 27.71
N VAL A 245 2.91 -8.70 27.06
CA VAL A 245 3.36 -7.71 26.08
C VAL A 245 2.78 -6.33 26.35
N PRO A 246 3.40 -5.25 25.81
CA PRO A 246 2.82 -3.91 25.84
C PRO A 246 1.41 -3.87 25.27
N PHE A 247 0.51 -3.17 25.97
CA PHE A 247 -0.86 -2.95 25.58
C PHE A 247 -1.18 -1.46 25.73
N GLY A 248 -1.60 -0.79 24.65
CA GLY A 248 -1.96 0.62 24.71
C GLY A 248 -2.00 1.32 23.39
N THR A 249 -2.51 2.55 23.41
CA THR A 249 -2.56 3.45 22.26
C THR A 249 -1.30 4.29 22.10
N ASP A 250 -0.38 4.14 23.02
CA ASP A 250 0.90 4.83 23.15
C ASP A 250 2.09 3.99 22.61
N LEU A 251 1.86 3.16 21.59
CA LEU A 251 2.88 2.26 21.07
C LEU A 251 3.36 2.67 19.68
N ILE A 252 4.69 2.67 19.50
CA ILE A 252 5.35 2.67 18.20
C ILE A 252 6.22 1.44 18.09
N PHE A 253 6.14 0.74 16.97
CA PHE A 253 6.97 -0.43 16.67
C PHE A 253 8.08 -0.01 15.73
N ALA A 254 9.31 -0.34 16.05
CA ALA A 254 10.47 0.12 15.29
C ALA A 254 11.54 -0.96 15.15
N ALA A 255 11.98 -1.18 13.93
CA ALA A 255 13.09 -2.07 13.67
C ALA A 255 14.41 -1.41 14.12
N SER A 256 15.12 -2.10 15.03
CA SER A 256 16.41 -1.61 15.58
C SER A 256 17.53 -1.60 14.53
N ASN A 257 17.45 -2.51 13.55
CA ASN A 257 18.46 -2.75 12.52
C ASN A 257 18.05 -2.24 11.12
N LEU A 258 16.89 -1.59 10.98
CA LEU A 258 16.44 -0.96 9.73
C LEU A 258 15.95 0.47 10.01
N PRO A 259 16.85 1.47 10.00
CA PRO A 259 16.51 2.85 10.28
C PRO A 259 15.40 3.38 9.37
N GLY A 260 14.40 4.04 9.96
CA GLY A 260 13.22 4.54 9.26
C GLY A 260 12.04 3.54 9.22
N PHE A 261 12.26 2.27 9.48
CA PHE A 261 11.17 1.32 9.63
C PHE A 261 10.57 1.43 11.04
N ALA A 262 9.74 2.45 11.21
CA ALA A 262 8.97 2.69 12.42
C ALA A 262 7.51 2.95 12.04
N PHE A 263 6.58 2.27 12.70
CA PHE A 263 5.16 2.37 12.39
C PHE A 263 4.28 2.53 13.62
N GLY A 264 3.18 3.25 13.43
CA GLY A 264 2.08 3.39 14.37
C GLY A 264 0.82 2.74 13.81
N ILE A 265 -0.14 2.47 14.68
CA ILE A 265 -1.37 1.75 14.35
C ILE A 265 -2.58 2.56 14.79
N GLU A 266 -3.61 2.59 13.95
CA GLU A 266 -4.96 3.02 14.28
C GLU A 266 -5.99 2.05 13.69
N ILE A 267 -7.20 2.04 14.23
CA ILE A 267 -8.21 1.06 13.87
C ILE A 267 -9.49 1.77 13.43
N CYS A 268 -9.83 1.64 12.16
CA CYS A 268 -11.10 1.99 11.52
C CYS A 268 -11.62 3.38 11.90
N GLU A 269 -12.51 3.50 12.90
CA GLU A 269 -13.11 4.77 13.35
C GLU A 269 -12.06 5.79 13.78
N ASP A 270 -10.89 5.35 14.24
CA ASP A 270 -9.77 6.22 14.58
C ASP A 270 -9.40 7.14 13.40
N PHE A 271 -9.50 6.64 12.19
CA PHE A 271 -9.23 7.35 10.93
C PHE A 271 -10.24 8.46 10.61
N TRP A 272 -11.52 8.27 11.04
CA TRP A 272 -12.60 9.22 10.80
C TRP A 272 -12.70 10.29 11.90
N ALA A 273 -12.00 10.08 13.00
CA ALA A 273 -12.01 11.02 14.12
C ALA A 273 -11.39 12.37 13.72
N PRO A 274 -11.90 13.51 14.23
CA PRO A 274 -11.31 14.82 13.99
C PRO A 274 -9.85 14.93 14.45
N ASN A 275 -9.46 14.18 15.48
CA ASN A 275 -8.10 14.05 15.97
C ASN A 275 -7.69 12.57 15.99
N PRO A 276 -7.21 12.02 14.84
CA PRO A 276 -6.82 10.62 14.75
C PRO A 276 -5.61 10.30 15.61
N PRO A 277 -5.55 9.13 16.28
CA PRO A 277 -4.37 8.69 17.04
C PRO A 277 -3.11 8.58 16.17
N GLY A 278 -3.27 8.26 14.88
CA GLY A 278 -2.18 8.25 13.91
C GLY A 278 -1.42 9.57 13.80
N THR A 279 -2.09 10.72 14.04
CA THR A 279 -1.40 12.01 14.09
C THR A 279 -0.36 12.05 15.20
N MET A 280 -0.71 11.61 16.40
CA MET A 280 0.22 11.56 17.54
C MET A 280 1.33 10.55 17.30
N ALA A 281 1.01 9.38 16.74
CA ALA A 281 2.02 8.38 16.38
C ALA A 281 3.03 8.91 15.35
N ALA A 282 2.59 9.68 14.34
CA ALA A 282 3.47 10.32 13.37
C ALA A 282 4.39 11.36 14.05
N LEU A 283 3.83 12.21 14.93
CA LEU A 283 4.60 13.19 15.71
C LEU A 283 5.58 12.51 16.70
N ALA A 284 5.26 11.30 17.17
CA ALA A 284 6.14 10.49 18.01
C ALA A 284 7.20 9.71 17.20
N GLY A 285 7.25 9.88 15.87
CA GLY A 285 8.31 9.34 15.01
C GLY A 285 7.92 8.16 14.12
N ALA A 286 6.66 7.72 14.10
CA ALA A 286 6.21 6.70 13.14
C ALA A 286 6.29 7.26 11.71
N ALA A 287 7.08 6.63 10.83
CA ALA A 287 7.15 6.98 9.41
C ALA A 287 6.04 6.33 8.59
N ILE A 288 5.44 5.26 9.11
CA ILE A 288 4.37 4.49 8.48
C ILE A 288 3.19 4.43 9.45
N LEU A 289 1.99 4.74 8.98
CA LEU A 289 0.75 4.54 9.72
C LEU A 289 -0.02 3.38 9.09
N LEU A 290 -0.47 2.45 9.92
CA LEU A 290 -1.19 1.25 9.53
C LEU A 290 -2.62 1.30 10.07
N ASN A 291 -3.61 1.28 9.19
CA ASN A 291 -5.02 1.30 9.56
C ASN A 291 -5.71 0.00 9.21
N LEU A 292 -6.15 -0.72 10.23
CA LEU A 292 -6.99 -1.88 10.12
C LEU A 292 -8.45 -1.42 10.11
N SER A 293 -9.20 -1.72 9.07
CA SER A 293 -10.59 -1.27 8.95
C SER A 293 -11.58 -2.41 8.72
N ALA A 294 -12.76 -2.27 9.29
CA ALA A 294 -13.98 -2.94 8.89
C ALA A 294 -15.04 -1.87 8.55
N SER A 295 -14.65 -0.97 7.69
CA SER A 295 -15.52 0.09 7.19
C SER A 295 -16.40 -0.49 6.09
N ASN A 296 -17.71 -0.48 6.30
CA ASN A 296 -18.68 -0.90 5.28
C ASN A 296 -18.57 -0.02 4.04
N ILE A 297 -19.04 -0.53 2.90
CA ILE A 297 -19.11 0.25 1.66
C ILE A 297 -20.51 0.76 1.40
N VAL A 298 -20.62 2.02 1.08
CA VAL A 298 -21.78 2.66 0.46
C VAL A 298 -21.30 3.43 -0.77
N ILE A 299 -22.22 3.80 -1.67
CA ILE A 299 -21.89 4.54 -2.90
C ILE A 299 -21.15 5.84 -2.52
N GLY A 300 -19.98 6.06 -3.10
CA GLY A 300 -19.13 7.24 -2.90
C GLY A 300 -18.14 7.15 -1.73
N LYS A 301 -18.28 6.21 -0.81
CA LYS A 301 -17.41 6.12 0.38
C LYS A 301 -15.95 5.78 0.05
N SER A 302 -15.69 5.14 -1.08
CA SER A 302 -14.31 4.91 -1.54
C SER A 302 -13.56 6.22 -1.76
N ASP A 303 -14.21 7.23 -2.35
CA ASP A 303 -13.59 8.54 -2.57
C ASP A 303 -13.30 9.27 -1.25
N GLU A 304 -14.19 9.12 -0.26
CA GLU A 304 -13.96 9.66 1.10
C GLU A 304 -12.76 8.97 1.78
N ARG A 305 -12.61 7.65 1.64
CA ARG A 305 -11.45 6.92 2.16
C ARG A 305 -10.16 7.40 1.49
N HIS A 306 -10.16 7.58 0.16
CA HIS A 306 -9.03 8.15 -0.57
C HIS A 306 -8.69 9.56 -0.09
N LEU A 307 -9.70 10.42 0.08
CA LEU A 307 -9.51 11.79 0.57
C LEU A 307 -8.82 11.78 1.93
N LEU A 308 -9.32 10.99 2.88
CA LEU A 308 -8.78 10.94 4.23
C LEU A 308 -7.38 10.31 4.28
N ALA A 309 -7.15 9.19 3.58
CA ALA A 309 -5.83 8.54 3.54
C ALA A 309 -4.77 9.44 2.91
N ARG A 310 -5.11 10.09 1.79
CA ARG A 310 -4.25 11.09 1.14
C ARG A 310 -3.97 12.27 2.06
N ALA A 311 -4.99 12.82 2.71
CA ALA A 311 -4.85 13.97 3.62
C ALA A 311 -4.01 13.60 4.86
N SER A 312 -4.23 12.42 5.45
CA SER A 312 -3.44 11.92 6.58
C SER A 312 -1.98 11.75 6.18
N SER A 313 -1.70 11.02 5.10
CA SER A 313 -0.35 10.78 4.58
C SER A 313 0.40 12.08 4.28
N SER A 314 -0.26 13.04 3.59
CA SER A 314 0.35 14.32 3.22
C SER A 314 0.60 15.22 4.43
N ARG A 315 -0.40 15.38 5.31
CA ARG A 315 -0.33 16.31 6.44
C ARG A 315 0.60 15.86 7.55
N THR A 316 0.62 14.54 7.84
CA THR A 316 1.48 13.98 8.88
C THR A 316 2.85 13.54 8.36
N LEU A 317 3.15 13.83 7.09
CA LEU A 317 4.41 13.46 6.43
C LEU A 317 4.78 12.01 6.71
N CYS A 318 3.94 11.08 6.26
CA CYS A 318 4.13 9.65 6.48
C CYS A 318 3.66 8.82 5.28
N ALA A 319 3.96 7.53 5.28
CA ALA A 319 3.19 6.57 4.51
C ALA A 319 1.95 6.16 5.29
N TYR A 320 0.85 5.92 4.59
CA TYR A 320 -0.42 5.50 5.16
C TYR A 320 -0.93 4.26 4.43
N ALA A 321 -0.95 3.14 5.14
CA ALA A 321 -1.50 1.89 4.62
C ALA A 321 -2.86 1.60 5.27
N TYR A 322 -3.85 1.26 4.45
CA TYR A 322 -5.22 0.99 4.84
C TYR A 322 -5.65 -0.36 4.30
N SER A 323 -6.27 -1.19 5.13
CA SER A 323 -6.83 -2.47 4.73
C SER A 323 -8.24 -2.63 5.28
N ALA A 324 -9.24 -2.80 4.42
CA ALA A 324 -10.64 -2.95 4.79
C ALA A 324 -11.13 -4.39 4.65
N SER A 325 -12.09 -4.77 5.48
CA SER A 325 -12.81 -6.04 5.40
C SER A 325 -13.46 -6.25 4.02
N GLY A 326 -13.50 -7.49 3.58
CA GLY A 326 -13.95 -7.87 2.26
C GLY A 326 -14.82 -9.13 2.25
N HIS A 327 -14.55 -9.99 1.29
CA HIS A 327 -15.35 -11.18 1.03
C HIS A 327 -15.40 -12.15 2.22
N GLY A 328 -16.62 -12.58 2.56
CA GLY A 328 -16.87 -13.56 3.63
C GLY A 328 -17.36 -12.97 4.95
N GLU A 329 -17.29 -11.63 5.12
CA GLU A 329 -17.97 -10.95 6.22
C GLU A 329 -19.50 -11.06 6.11
N SER A 330 -20.20 -11.07 7.25
CA SER A 330 -21.66 -11.04 7.27
C SER A 330 -22.20 -9.77 6.63
N THR A 331 -23.29 -9.91 5.87
CA THR A 331 -23.93 -8.82 5.14
C THR A 331 -25.34 -8.53 5.67
N THR A 332 -25.58 -8.75 6.97
CA THR A 332 -26.89 -8.50 7.60
C THR A 332 -27.34 -7.06 7.37
N ASP A 333 -26.52 -6.08 7.76
CA ASP A 333 -26.82 -4.65 7.60
C ASP A 333 -25.73 -3.91 6.78
N LEU A 334 -24.63 -4.56 6.44
CA LEU A 334 -23.42 -3.97 5.89
C LEU A 334 -23.01 -4.66 4.59
N ALA A 335 -22.23 -3.97 3.78
CA ALA A 335 -21.59 -4.53 2.60
C ALA A 335 -20.08 -4.23 2.65
N TRP A 336 -19.27 -5.06 2.01
CA TRP A 336 -17.81 -5.06 2.14
C TRP A 336 -17.15 -5.10 0.76
N ASP A 337 -16.12 -4.32 0.57
CA ASP A 337 -15.44 -4.20 -0.73
C ASP A 337 -13.97 -4.62 -0.74
N GLY A 338 -13.35 -4.83 0.43
CA GLY A 338 -11.98 -5.28 0.51
C GLY A 338 -10.94 -4.28 0.03
N GLN A 339 -11.22 -2.97 0.12
CA GLN A 339 -10.30 -1.95 -0.36
C GLN A 339 -9.01 -1.93 0.47
N GLY A 340 -7.87 -2.12 -0.19
CA GLY A 340 -6.53 -1.89 0.35
C GLY A 340 -5.84 -0.77 -0.41
N MET A 341 -5.14 0.13 0.27
CA MET A 341 -4.40 1.21 -0.36
C MET A 341 -3.17 1.61 0.44
N ILE A 342 -2.13 2.07 -0.26
CA ILE A 342 -0.88 2.54 0.32
C ILE A 342 -0.56 3.91 -0.27
N TYR A 343 -0.52 4.92 0.59
CA TYR A 343 -0.13 6.29 0.26
C TYR A 343 1.25 6.62 0.84
N GLU A 344 1.97 7.53 0.20
CA GLU A 344 3.20 8.15 0.73
C GLU A 344 3.18 9.64 0.42
N LEU A 345 3.25 10.50 1.44
CA LEU A 345 3.25 11.96 1.30
C LEU A 345 2.12 12.50 0.40
N GLY A 346 0.97 11.81 0.40
CA GLY A 346 -0.20 12.11 -0.42
C GLY A 346 -0.24 11.49 -1.81
N ASP A 347 0.81 10.79 -2.23
CA ASP A 347 0.84 10.04 -3.50
C ASP A 347 0.35 8.60 -3.28
N LEU A 348 -0.57 8.12 -4.12
CA LEU A 348 -1.02 6.73 -4.12
C LEU A 348 0.06 5.85 -4.75
N LEU A 349 0.58 4.87 -4.00
CA LEU A 349 1.59 3.94 -4.48
C LEU A 349 0.99 2.63 -4.97
N ALA A 350 0.01 2.10 -4.24
CA ALA A 350 -0.68 0.85 -4.59
C ALA A 350 -2.12 0.86 -4.09
N GLU A 351 -2.99 0.16 -4.79
CA GLU A 351 -4.39 -0.05 -4.44
C GLU A 351 -4.85 -1.43 -4.88
N SER A 352 -5.69 -2.09 -4.07
CA SER A 352 -6.32 -3.36 -4.42
C SER A 352 -7.52 -3.15 -5.34
N GLN A 353 -7.85 -4.17 -6.11
CA GLN A 353 -9.15 -4.24 -6.76
C GLN A 353 -10.24 -4.46 -5.69
N ARG A 354 -11.30 -3.65 -5.71
CA ARG A 354 -12.44 -3.80 -4.80
C ARG A 354 -13.39 -4.88 -5.27
N PHE A 355 -14.10 -5.49 -4.32
CA PHE A 355 -15.05 -6.58 -4.57
C PHE A 355 -14.42 -7.82 -5.22
N ASP A 356 -13.11 -8.00 -5.04
CA ASP A 356 -12.43 -9.16 -5.57
C ASP A 356 -12.75 -10.41 -4.74
N LEU A 357 -13.07 -11.51 -5.42
CA LEU A 357 -13.33 -12.81 -4.79
C LEU A 357 -12.06 -13.59 -4.47
N GLU A 358 -10.94 -13.26 -5.10
CA GLU A 358 -9.62 -13.85 -4.90
C GLU A 358 -8.59 -12.71 -4.71
N PRO A 359 -8.66 -11.97 -3.59
CA PRO A 359 -7.86 -10.77 -3.42
C PRO A 359 -6.37 -11.08 -3.37
N GLU A 360 -5.59 -10.33 -4.16
CA GLU A 360 -4.15 -10.36 -4.17
C GLU A 360 -3.57 -9.34 -3.16
N LEU A 361 -2.29 -9.49 -2.84
CA LEU A 361 -1.57 -8.52 -2.03
C LEU A 361 -1.39 -7.21 -2.81
N SER A 362 -1.70 -6.08 -2.19
CA SER A 362 -1.28 -4.78 -2.70
C SER A 362 0.04 -4.40 -2.06
N ILE A 363 1.10 -4.25 -2.86
CA ILE A 363 2.47 -4.09 -2.39
C ILE A 363 3.06 -2.78 -2.91
N ALA A 364 3.75 -2.04 -2.04
CA ALA A 364 4.52 -0.87 -2.42
C ALA A 364 5.80 -0.74 -1.58
N ASP A 365 6.86 -0.21 -2.20
CA ASP A 365 8.09 0.15 -1.51
C ASP A 365 8.02 1.62 -1.07
N VAL A 366 7.92 1.85 0.24
CA VAL A 366 7.80 3.16 0.88
C VAL A 366 9.20 3.74 1.12
N ASP A 367 9.42 4.98 0.70
CA ASP A 367 10.68 5.70 0.90
C ASP A 367 10.69 6.43 2.25
N THR A 368 11.18 5.76 3.29
CA THR A 368 11.23 6.33 4.63
C THR A 368 12.28 7.43 4.76
N GLN A 369 13.35 7.41 3.96
CA GLN A 369 14.34 8.48 3.95
C GLN A 369 13.75 9.78 3.38
N ARG A 370 12.95 9.69 2.33
CA ARG A 370 12.20 10.83 1.79
C ARG A 370 11.27 11.42 2.87
N ILE A 371 10.50 10.57 3.55
CA ILE A 371 9.60 10.98 4.64
C ILE A 371 10.37 11.74 5.73
N LEU A 372 11.46 11.18 6.24
CA LEU A 372 12.27 11.81 7.28
C LEU A 372 12.92 13.12 6.80
N SER A 373 13.36 13.15 5.54
CA SER A 373 13.92 14.36 4.92
C SER A 373 12.88 15.50 4.83
N GLU A 374 11.63 15.18 4.44
CA GLU A 374 10.57 16.18 4.40
C GLU A 374 10.19 16.69 5.80
N ARG A 375 10.18 15.84 6.82
CA ARG A 375 9.99 16.26 8.22
C ARG A 375 11.08 17.21 8.72
N MET A 376 12.34 16.99 8.34
CA MET A 376 13.44 17.90 8.67
C MET A 376 13.33 19.26 7.97
N ARG A 377 12.75 19.30 6.75
CA ARG A 377 12.55 20.53 5.98
C ARG A 377 11.35 21.34 6.46
N MET A 378 10.30 20.66 6.89
CA MET A 378 9.04 21.27 7.33
C MET A 378 9.06 21.52 8.84
N GLN A 379 9.59 22.67 9.26
CA GLN A 379 9.67 23.03 10.69
C GLN A 379 8.33 22.98 11.39
N THR A 380 7.23 23.33 10.73
CA THR A 380 5.86 23.24 11.28
C THR A 380 5.50 21.84 11.81
N PHE A 381 6.13 20.78 11.27
CA PHE A 381 5.94 19.43 11.79
C PHE A 381 6.53 19.31 13.21
N ASN A 382 7.72 19.86 13.43
CA ASN A 382 8.39 19.87 14.73
C ASN A 382 7.67 20.80 15.71
N ASP A 383 7.23 21.98 15.25
CA ASP A 383 6.42 22.91 16.07
C ASP A 383 5.12 22.23 16.52
N ALA A 384 4.50 21.43 15.66
CA ALA A 384 3.30 20.67 16.01
C ALA A 384 3.58 19.57 17.05
N ALA A 385 4.75 18.91 16.98
CA ALA A 385 5.17 17.92 17.97
C ALA A 385 5.37 18.59 19.36
N GLU A 386 6.02 19.74 19.39
CA GLU A 386 6.19 20.54 20.63
C GLU A 386 4.83 20.97 21.19
N ALA A 387 3.94 21.51 20.35
CA ALA A 387 2.59 21.92 20.77
C ALA A 387 1.73 20.76 21.28
N ALA A 388 1.97 19.54 20.77
CA ALA A 388 1.32 18.32 21.23
C ALA A 388 1.93 17.72 22.50
N GLY A 389 2.91 18.41 23.12
CA GLY A 389 3.56 17.95 24.34
C GLY A 389 4.62 16.87 24.09
N ARG A 390 5.28 16.93 22.94
CA ARG A 390 6.39 16.06 22.54
C ARG A 390 6.03 14.58 22.64
N PRO A 391 5.18 14.07 21.76
CA PRO A 391 4.73 12.68 21.78
C PRO A 391 5.90 11.67 21.79
N GLU A 392 7.04 12.00 21.19
CA GLU A 392 8.24 11.19 21.20
C GLU A 392 8.78 10.87 22.61
N ASP A 393 8.50 11.70 23.60
CA ASP A 393 8.99 11.53 24.98
C ASP A 393 8.10 10.58 25.82
N TRP A 394 6.85 10.34 25.42
CA TRP A 394 5.91 9.53 26.21
C TRP A 394 5.31 8.33 25.46
N TYR A 395 5.48 8.23 24.12
CA TYR A 395 5.18 6.99 23.41
C TYR A 395 6.19 5.91 23.79
N ARG A 396 5.67 4.70 24.05
CA ARG A 396 6.51 3.52 24.27
C ARG A 396 6.98 2.98 22.93
N ARG A 397 8.28 2.98 22.72
CA ARG A 397 8.91 2.42 21.54
C ARG A 397 9.18 0.94 21.77
N VAL A 398 8.49 0.09 21.02
CA VAL A 398 8.70 -1.38 21.00
C VAL A 398 9.70 -1.67 19.90
N GLU A 399 10.93 -1.98 20.29
CA GLU A 399 11.98 -2.30 19.35
C GLU A 399 12.00 -3.80 19.02
N PHE A 400 12.27 -4.13 17.76
CA PHE A 400 12.43 -5.48 17.29
C PHE A 400 13.54 -5.59 16.25
N ASP A 401 14.13 -6.79 16.12
CA ASP A 401 15.10 -7.07 15.07
C ASP A 401 14.36 -7.58 13.82
N HIS A 402 14.54 -6.87 12.69
CA HIS A 402 13.87 -7.20 11.45
C HIS A 402 14.80 -7.97 10.50
N SER A 403 14.34 -9.11 9.99
CA SER A 403 15.09 -9.92 9.02
C SER A 403 14.82 -9.47 7.58
N ALA A 404 15.20 -8.26 7.24
CA ALA A 404 15.09 -7.77 5.88
C ALA A 404 15.88 -8.65 4.90
N VAL A 405 15.26 -9.00 3.77
CA VAL A 405 15.95 -9.70 2.69
C VAL A 405 16.88 -8.72 1.99
N ARG A 406 18.16 -9.03 1.93
CA ARG A 406 19.20 -8.18 1.35
C ARG A 406 19.46 -8.55 -0.11
N GLY A 407 19.88 -7.55 -0.89
CA GLY A 407 20.22 -7.69 -2.30
C GLY A 407 19.11 -7.19 -3.23
N ASP A 408 19.19 -7.61 -4.51
CA ASP A 408 18.21 -7.20 -5.53
C ASP A 408 16.93 -8.03 -5.45
N ILE A 409 15.93 -7.48 -4.79
CA ILE A 409 14.58 -8.07 -4.69
C ILE A 409 13.56 -7.37 -5.60
N GLY A 410 14.03 -6.55 -6.54
CA GLY A 410 13.19 -5.70 -7.38
C GLY A 410 12.58 -4.52 -6.63
N LEU A 411 11.80 -3.70 -7.33
CA LEU A 411 11.17 -2.50 -6.78
C LEU A 411 9.68 -2.48 -7.13
N HIS A 412 8.82 -2.42 -6.11
CA HIS A 412 7.36 -2.24 -6.22
C HIS A 412 7.00 -0.75 -6.06
N ARG A 413 7.59 0.08 -6.93
CA ARG A 413 7.35 1.53 -6.90
C ARG A 413 7.50 2.11 -8.30
N PRO A 414 6.54 2.90 -8.80
CA PRO A 414 6.72 3.62 -10.05
C PRO A 414 7.76 4.74 -9.85
N ILE A 415 8.79 4.73 -10.68
CA ILE A 415 9.80 5.81 -10.72
C ILE A 415 9.53 6.65 -11.97
N ARG A 416 9.25 7.94 -11.77
CA ARG A 416 9.03 8.87 -12.88
C ARG A 416 10.36 9.17 -13.58
N ARG A 417 10.44 8.87 -14.87
CA ARG A 417 11.63 9.17 -15.69
C ARG A 417 11.89 10.68 -15.78
N PHE A 418 10.83 11.47 -15.83
CA PHE A 418 10.87 12.93 -15.91
C PHE A 418 10.02 13.53 -14.78
N PRO A 419 10.58 13.65 -13.56
CA PRO A 419 9.80 14.03 -12.37
C PRO A 419 9.26 15.47 -12.43
N PHE A 420 9.86 16.33 -13.27
CA PHE A 420 9.48 17.74 -13.40
C PHE A 420 8.56 18.01 -14.59
N VAL A 421 8.18 16.98 -15.35
CA VAL A 421 7.28 17.12 -16.49
C VAL A 421 5.90 16.59 -16.12
N PRO A 422 4.83 17.37 -16.29
CA PRO A 422 3.47 16.88 -16.12
C PRO A 422 3.23 15.65 -17.00
N ASN A 423 2.76 14.55 -16.43
CA ASN A 423 2.55 13.30 -17.15
C ASN A 423 1.17 12.66 -16.92
N ARG A 424 0.32 13.29 -16.13
CA ARG A 424 -1.05 12.85 -15.90
C ARG A 424 -1.93 13.34 -17.04
N ALA A 425 -2.36 12.44 -17.92
CA ALA A 425 -3.17 12.80 -19.10
C ALA A 425 -4.49 13.52 -18.74
N ASP A 426 -5.07 13.18 -17.58
CA ASP A 426 -6.31 13.79 -17.06
C ASP A 426 -6.11 15.21 -16.49
N LYS A 427 -4.87 15.59 -16.18
CA LYS A 427 -4.52 16.88 -15.58
C LYS A 427 -3.50 17.69 -16.39
N LEU A 428 -3.04 17.16 -17.50
CA LEU A 428 -1.96 17.77 -18.27
C LEU A 428 -2.25 19.23 -18.66
N ASP A 429 -3.47 19.51 -19.13
CA ASP A 429 -3.88 20.85 -19.52
C ASP A 429 -3.91 21.82 -18.32
N GLU A 430 -4.41 21.34 -17.16
CA GLU A 430 -4.45 22.11 -15.91
C GLU A 430 -3.04 22.41 -15.40
N ASP A 431 -2.18 21.38 -15.31
CA ASP A 431 -0.78 21.53 -14.88
C ASP A 431 0.02 22.48 -15.78
N CYS A 432 -0.17 22.38 -17.11
CA CYS A 432 0.47 23.28 -18.07
C CYS A 432 -0.07 24.72 -17.95
N TYR A 433 -1.37 24.90 -17.76
CA TYR A 433 -2.00 26.20 -17.55
C TYR A 433 -1.46 26.86 -16.27
N GLU A 434 -1.35 26.10 -15.17
CA GLU A 434 -0.79 26.61 -13.93
C GLU A 434 0.68 27.00 -14.08
N ALA A 435 1.50 26.12 -14.65
CA ALA A 435 2.93 26.39 -14.88
C ALA A 435 3.16 27.66 -15.72
N PHE A 436 2.37 27.84 -16.79
CA PHE A 436 2.43 29.03 -17.65
C PHE A 436 2.03 30.28 -16.85
N ASN A 437 0.91 30.27 -16.15
CA ASN A 437 0.42 31.44 -15.44
C ASN A 437 1.29 31.84 -14.24
N ILE A 438 1.86 30.88 -13.51
CA ILE A 438 2.83 31.16 -12.46
C ILE A 438 4.02 31.92 -13.00
N GLN A 439 4.57 31.50 -14.15
CA GLN A 439 5.69 32.18 -14.79
C GLN A 439 5.30 33.58 -15.29
N VAL A 440 4.15 33.71 -15.96
CA VAL A 440 3.66 34.98 -16.51
C VAL A 440 3.39 36.00 -15.40
N ASP A 441 2.68 35.62 -14.35
CA ASP A 441 2.34 36.53 -13.25
C ASP A 441 3.61 37.00 -12.52
N ALA A 442 4.54 36.11 -12.23
CA ALA A 442 5.81 36.43 -11.59
C ALA A 442 6.62 37.44 -12.45
N LEU A 443 6.68 37.23 -13.78
CA LEU A 443 7.37 38.12 -14.70
C LEU A 443 6.67 39.49 -14.80
N MET A 444 5.34 39.50 -14.96
CA MET A 444 4.55 40.74 -15.05
C MET A 444 4.74 41.59 -13.79
N ARG A 445 4.71 41.00 -12.60
CA ARG A 445 4.92 41.75 -11.35
C ARG A 445 6.32 42.39 -11.28
N ARG A 446 7.35 41.72 -11.77
CA ARG A 446 8.70 42.29 -11.84
C ARG A 446 8.81 43.44 -12.86
N ILE A 447 8.23 43.26 -14.04
CA ILE A 447 8.17 44.31 -15.09
C ILE A 447 7.44 45.55 -14.55
N GLN A 448 6.29 45.38 -13.92
CA GLN A 448 5.52 46.48 -13.33
C GLN A 448 6.28 47.21 -12.22
N ALA A 449 6.99 46.45 -11.36
CA ALA A 449 7.74 47.05 -10.25
C ALA A 449 9.00 47.79 -10.69
N THR A 450 9.67 47.32 -11.74
CA THR A 450 10.97 47.90 -12.19
C THR A 450 10.81 48.83 -13.37
N ASN A 451 9.68 48.80 -14.08
CA ASN A 451 9.39 49.60 -15.29
C ASN A 451 10.61 49.62 -16.24
N PRO A 452 11.14 48.49 -16.68
CA PRO A 452 12.36 48.44 -17.48
C PRO A 452 12.13 48.98 -18.87
N LYS A 453 13.15 49.64 -19.46
CA LYS A 453 13.10 50.15 -20.83
C LYS A 453 13.11 49.04 -21.89
N CYS A 454 13.69 47.91 -21.58
CA CYS A 454 13.71 46.72 -22.44
C CYS A 454 13.83 45.46 -21.61
N LEU A 455 13.42 44.33 -22.20
CA LEU A 455 13.57 42.98 -21.65
C LEU A 455 14.51 42.21 -22.58
N THR A 456 15.46 41.48 -22.00
CA THR A 456 16.34 40.57 -22.73
C THR A 456 15.99 39.16 -22.37
N ILE A 457 15.78 38.31 -23.38
CA ILE A 457 15.54 36.85 -23.22
C ILE A 457 16.86 36.16 -23.63
N GLY A 458 17.40 35.38 -22.71
CA GLY A 458 18.62 34.59 -22.93
C GLY A 458 18.30 33.11 -23.21
#